data_0fe8b6c7be36f41575a4af2528395e17
#
_entry.id   0fe8b6c7be36f41575a4af2528395e17
#
_cell.length_a   1.000
_cell.length_b   1.000
_cell.length_c   1.000
_cell.angle_alpha   90.00
_cell.angle_beta   90.00
_cell.angle_gamma   90.00
#
_symmetry.space_group_name_H-M   'P 1'
#
loop_
_entity.id
_entity.type
_entity.pdbx_description
1 polymer ?
#
loop_
_entity_poly.entity_id
_entity_poly.type
_entity_poly.pdbx_seq_one_letter_code
_entity_poly.pdbx_strand_id
1 'polypeptide(L)'
;MMVRSLKIVLLFIGIASAQSPDELYKTAQANLDAGKVSEAESGFNSALQTDPTFAPAYLGLAHTSMRKGDLQKTGSLLKEAIEIEPENKSFRDEFERLSELNTLMSKGIRSMKNGDADDAFESFRVAYEKFPNYPESVFNMGLVHFRKKEYKDAVEYFKKAMEINAEHKTATAAIKNVAKNYFNSGNQSYKRGDLEGALLSYSNVLDVDETFYQAHYQVGVIQSKMGDKDAAVESYEKALEVNPQFYKGFFALGLAKSSMNDSDGAISALEAAININPGYDKAYGAMGDIYIVLKNYEKAKQVLNMAVTVNPNYARGYSNLGIIHADEKNWDQAVSSLEMAVALNDKDSMSFFRLASAHNINGNCGGAKEAARKSADLKSRFGGSWFELGVAEWCGGRGNKAGALNAFEKARNDRDWRKMAEYEIDKVKNPQKYEK
;
A
#
# COMPACT_ATOMS: atom_id res chain seq x y z
N MET A 1 9.66 15.30 85.26
CA MET A 1 9.18 16.56 84.59
C MET A 1 9.52 16.48 83.12
N MET A 2 8.61 16.07 82.26
CA MET A 2 8.76 16.04 80.80
C MET A 2 8.04 17.23 80.23
N VAL A 3 8.75 18.16 79.64
CA VAL A 3 8.20 19.30 78.94
C VAL A 3 7.95 18.84 77.49
N ARG A 4 6.65 18.69 77.11
CA ARG A 4 6.21 18.44 75.73
C ARG A 4 6.26 19.75 74.93
N SER A 5 7.18 19.88 74.00
CA SER A 5 7.21 20.95 73.00
C SER A 5 6.12 20.71 71.94
N LEU A 6 5.12 21.59 71.95
CA LEU A 6 4.06 21.63 70.92
C LEU A 6 4.60 22.32 69.67
N LYS A 7 4.92 21.55 68.57
CA LYS A 7 5.23 22.14 67.25
C LYS A 7 3.92 22.53 66.56
N ILE A 8 3.69 23.83 66.50
CA ILE A 8 2.63 24.42 65.65
C ILE A 8 3.08 24.31 64.22
N VAL A 9 2.46 23.43 63.43
CA VAL A 9 2.63 23.37 61.95
C VAL A 9 1.67 24.42 61.39
N LEU A 10 2.20 25.55 60.96
CA LEU A 10 1.49 26.53 60.17
C LEU A 10 1.31 25.95 58.77
N LEU A 11 0.10 25.44 58.45
CA LEU A 11 -0.33 25.13 57.07
C LEU A 11 -0.51 26.48 56.34
N PHE A 12 0.47 26.88 55.51
CA PHE A 12 0.23 27.86 54.47
C PHE A 12 -0.69 27.26 53.41
N ILE A 13 -1.99 27.48 53.56
CA ILE A 13 -2.94 27.33 52.45
C ILE A 13 -2.63 28.50 51.53
N GLY A 14 -1.84 28.27 50.48
CA GLY A 14 -1.69 29.20 49.38
C GLY A 14 -3.08 29.36 48.75
N ILE A 15 -3.73 30.48 49.04
CA ILE A 15 -4.90 30.95 48.26
C ILE A 15 -4.30 31.26 46.89
N ALA A 16 -4.47 30.35 45.93
CA ALA A 16 -4.31 30.68 44.53
C ALA A 16 -5.33 31.78 44.26
N SER A 17 -4.86 33.01 44.05
CA SER A 17 -5.71 34.13 43.66
C SER A 17 -6.45 33.69 42.39
N ALA A 18 -7.78 33.61 42.46
CA ALA A 18 -8.60 33.37 41.27
C ALA A 18 -8.23 34.45 40.25
N GLN A 19 -7.81 34.05 39.07
CA GLN A 19 -7.48 34.98 37.99
C GLN A 19 -8.70 35.83 37.66
N SER A 20 -8.49 37.12 37.43
CA SER A 20 -9.57 38.02 37.02
C SER A 20 -10.05 37.70 35.61
N PRO A 21 -11.32 38.04 35.23
CA PRO A 21 -11.81 37.88 33.87
C PRO A 21 -10.86 38.49 32.81
N ASP A 22 -10.26 39.65 33.13
CA ASP A 22 -9.29 40.31 32.24
C ASP A 22 -8.00 39.53 32.03
N GLU A 23 -7.46 38.90 33.09
CA GLU A 23 -6.25 38.07 32.99
C GLU A 23 -6.51 36.79 32.17
N LEU A 24 -7.66 36.15 32.40
CA LEU A 24 -8.10 34.99 31.62
C LEU A 24 -8.31 35.37 30.16
N TYR A 25 -8.95 36.50 29.88
CA TYR A 25 -9.16 37.01 28.53
C TYR A 25 -7.84 37.28 27.82
N LYS A 26 -6.88 37.96 28.44
CA LYS A 26 -5.55 38.25 27.84
C LYS A 26 -4.81 36.97 27.51
N THR A 27 -4.86 35.98 28.38
CA THR A 27 -4.24 34.69 28.13
C THR A 27 -4.92 33.95 26.95
N ALA A 28 -6.26 33.97 26.93
CA ALA A 28 -7.02 33.38 25.84
C ALA A 28 -6.76 34.10 24.50
N GLN A 29 -6.67 35.43 24.50
CA GLN A 29 -6.36 36.21 23.31
C GLN A 29 -4.96 35.86 22.77
N ALA A 30 -3.95 35.76 23.64
CA ALA A 30 -2.60 35.32 23.24
C ALA A 30 -2.59 33.91 22.64
N ASN A 31 -3.40 32.98 23.17
CA ASN A 31 -3.58 31.67 22.58
C ASN A 31 -4.25 31.71 21.20
N LEU A 32 -5.27 32.58 21.05
CA LEU A 32 -5.93 32.81 19.75
C LEU A 32 -4.96 33.36 18.72
N ASP A 33 -4.15 34.33 19.08
CA ASP A 33 -3.14 34.96 18.20
C ASP A 33 -2.04 33.94 17.80
N ALA A 34 -1.74 33.01 18.71
CA ALA A 34 -0.83 31.88 18.45
C ALA A 34 -1.47 30.72 17.66
N GLY A 35 -2.73 30.85 17.21
CA GLY A 35 -3.45 29.81 16.47
C GLY A 35 -3.96 28.63 17.32
N LYS A 36 -3.82 28.69 18.65
CA LYS A 36 -4.30 27.69 19.61
C LYS A 36 -5.79 27.89 19.90
N VAL A 37 -6.62 27.53 18.92
CA VAL A 37 -8.04 27.88 18.90
C VAL A 37 -8.81 27.22 20.04
N SER A 38 -8.50 25.95 20.37
CA SER A 38 -9.20 25.22 21.44
C SER A 38 -8.85 25.73 22.84
N GLU A 39 -7.59 26.06 23.08
CA GLU A 39 -7.11 26.68 24.32
C GLU A 39 -7.68 28.08 24.50
N ALA A 40 -7.76 28.86 23.42
CA ALA A 40 -8.39 30.17 23.45
C ALA A 40 -9.87 30.08 23.83
N GLU A 41 -10.63 29.17 23.21
CA GLU A 41 -12.04 28.94 23.55
C GLU A 41 -12.22 28.59 25.04
N SER A 42 -11.36 27.69 25.56
CA SER A 42 -11.39 27.32 26.98
C SER A 42 -11.13 28.53 27.89
N GLY A 43 -10.13 29.35 27.54
CA GLY A 43 -9.79 30.55 28.33
C GLY A 43 -10.88 31.61 28.34
N PHE A 44 -11.49 31.90 27.18
CA PHE A 44 -12.63 32.82 27.12
C PHE A 44 -13.85 32.29 27.90
N ASN A 45 -14.16 31.01 27.83
CA ASN A 45 -15.21 30.39 28.64
C ASN A 45 -14.90 30.48 30.14
N SER A 46 -13.65 30.34 30.55
CA SER A 46 -13.25 30.55 31.96
C SER A 46 -13.45 32.00 32.43
N ALA A 47 -13.18 32.96 31.55
CA ALA A 47 -13.47 34.37 31.85
C ALA A 47 -14.98 34.61 32.11
N LEU A 48 -15.86 34.01 31.26
CA LEU A 48 -17.32 34.07 31.42
C LEU A 48 -17.82 33.28 32.61
N GLN A 49 -17.15 32.25 33.04
CA GLN A 49 -17.48 31.55 34.31
C GLN A 49 -17.21 32.43 35.52
N THR A 50 -16.19 33.30 35.43
CA THR A 50 -15.83 34.28 36.50
C THR A 50 -16.73 35.47 36.48
N ASP A 51 -17.04 36.03 35.29
CA ASP A 51 -17.98 37.11 35.08
C ASP A 51 -18.80 36.90 33.81
N PRO A 52 -20.07 36.43 33.94
CA PRO A 52 -20.95 36.22 32.80
C PRO A 52 -21.32 37.46 31.99
N THR A 53 -21.04 38.68 32.53
CA THR A 53 -21.29 39.94 31.85
C THR A 53 -20.07 40.56 31.23
N PHE A 54 -18.95 39.82 31.18
CA PHE A 54 -17.71 40.30 30.58
C PHE A 54 -17.76 40.20 29.04
N ALA A 55 -18.34 41.23 28.41
CA ALA A 55 -18.60 41.32 26.97
C ALA A 55 -17.38 41.04 26.08
N PRO A 56 -16.12 41.45 26.41
CA PRO A 56 -14.95 41.12 25.60
C PRO A 56 -14.73 39.61 25.40
N ALA A 57 -15.09 38.75 26.36
CA ALA A 57 -14.92 37.33 26.21
C ALA A 57 -15.90 36.73 25.19
N TYR A 58 -17.12 37.27 25.05
CA TYR A 58 -18.04 36.90 23.98
C TYR A 58 -17.46 37.24 22.59
N LEU A 59 -16.84 38.40 22.44
CA LEU A 59 -16.12 38.76 21.20
C LEU A 59 -14.97 37.80 20.93
N GLY A 60 -14.18 37.45 21.95
CA GLY A 60 -13.11 36.47 21.84
C GLY A 60 -13.61 35.07 21.38
N LEU A 61 -14.74 34.64 21.96
CA LEU A 61 -15.42 33.40 21.54
C LEU A 61 -15.99 33.51 20.12
N ALA A 62 -16.49 34.67 19.71
CA ALA A 62 -16.93 34.90 18.33
C ALA A 62 -15.78 34.76 17.34
N HIS A 63 -14.61 35.33 17.63
CA HIS A 63 -13.41 35.17 16.80
C HIS A 63 -12.92 33.72 16.77
N THR A 64 -12.99 33.01 17.90
CA THR A 64 -12.66 31.56 17.95
C THR A 64 -13.63 30.73 17.10
N SER A 65 -14.92 31.02 17.17
CA SER A 65 -15.95 30.35 16.36
C SER A 65 -15.78 30.64 14.88
N MET A 66 -15.40 31.86 14.52
CA MET A 66 -15.05 32.22 13.14
C MET A 66 -13.87 31.39 12.62
N ARG A 67 -12.79 31.25 13.40
CA ARG A 67 -11.65 30.38 13.03
C ARG A 67 -12.03 28.89 12.95
N LYS A 68 -13.06 28.46 13.67
CA LYS A 68 -13.63 27.11 13.55
C LYS A 68 -14.59 26.94 12.36
N GLY A 69 -14.88 28.01 11.63
CA GLY A 69 -15.79 28.01 10.49
C GLY A 69 -17.28 28.12 10.86
N ASP A 70 -17.62 28.33 12.13
CA ASP A 70 -19.00 28.38 12.62
C ASP A 70 -19.53 29.83 12.68
N LEU A 71 -20.01 30.33 11.52
CA LEU A 71 -20.58 31.68 11.42
C LEU A 71 -21.90 31.85 12.19
N GLN A 72 -22.66 30.78 12.40
CA GLN A 72 -23.90 30.86 13.16
C GLN A 72 -23.60 31.13 14.64
N LYS A 73 -22.68 30.35 15.22
CA LYS A 73 -22.21 30.57 16.60
C LYS A 73 -21.51 31.91 16.74
N THR A 74 -20.72 32.33 15.75
CA THR A 74 -20.09 33.67 15.71
C THR A 74 -21.14 34.78 15.84
N GLY A 75 -22.22 34.69 15.04
CA GLY A 75 -23.31 35.68 15.09
C GLY A 75 -24.06 35.68 16.41
N SER A 76 -24.30 34.53 17.03
CA SER A 76 -24.95 34.44 18.33
C SER A 76 -24.11 35.11 19.43
N LEU A 77 -22.79 34.79 19.43
CA LEU A 77 -21.87 35.37 20.43
C LEU A 77 -21.69 36.87 20.30
N LEU A 78 -21.68 37.40 19.08
CA LEU A 78 -21.66 38.86 18.85
C LEU A 78 -22.95 39.54 19.33
N LYS A 79 -24.13 38.88 19.21
CA LYS A 79 -25.38 39.40 19.76
C LYS A 79 -25.36 39.48 21.28
N GLU A 80 -24.84 38.42 21.95
CA GLU A 80 -24.64 38.45 23.41
C GLU A 80 -23.74 39.61 23.84
N ALA A 81 -22.61 39.83 23.13
CA ALA A 81 -21.74 40.97 23.42
C ALA A 81 -22.45 42.31 23.25
N ILE A 82 -23.28 42.47 22.21
CA ILE A 82 -24.05 43.69 21.93
C ILE A 82 -25.15 43.89 22.97
N GLU A 83 -25.80 42.82 23.43
CA GLU A 83 -26.86 42.92 24.50
C GLU A 83 -26.26 43.39 25.82
N ILE A 84 -25.02 42.97 26.15
CA ILE A 84 -24.33 43.39 27.37
C ILE A 84 -23.84 44.83 27.25
N GLU A 85 -23.25 45.24 26.10
CA GLU A 85 -22.74 46.56 25.85
C GLU A 85 -23.36 47.20 24.58
N PRO A 86 -24.62 47.68 24.63
CA PRO A 86 -25.33 48.15 23.43
C PRO A 86 -24.68 49.38 22.76
N GLU A 87 -23.98 50.20 23.52
CA GLU A 87 -23.31 51.41 23.00
C GLU A 87 -21.93 51.11 22.42
N ASN A 88 -21.41 49.88 22.53
CA ASN A 88 -20.11 49.50 21.97
C ASN A 88 -20.22 49.34 20.45
N LYS A 89 -19.72 50.35 19.75
CA LYS A 89 -19.75 50.42 18.29
C LYS A 89 -18.95 49.28 17.66
N SER A 90 -17.85 48.86 18.28
CA SER A 90 -16.98 47.81 17.74
C SER A 90 -17.73 46.46 17.60
N PHE A 91 -18.59 46.08 18.54
CA PHE A 91 -19.36 44.86 18.46
C PHE A 91 -20.41 44.86 17.33
N ARG A 92 -21.05 46.06 17.12
CA ARG A 92 -21.98 46.22 16.00
C ARG A 92 -21.27 46.18 14.65
N ASP A 93 -20.15 46.88 14.53
CA ASP A 93 -19.34 46.85 13.29
C ASP A 93 -18.89 45.42 12.95
N GLU A 94 -18.47 44.60 13.94
CA GLU A 94 -18.11 43.18 13.71
C GLU A 94 -19.32 42.35 13.28
N PHE A 95 -20.51 42.61 13.84
CA PHE A 95 -21.74 41.92 13.43
C PHE A 95 -22.15 42.27 11.99
N GLU A 96 -22.02 43.52 11.58
CA GLU A 96 -22.29 43.95 10.20
C GLU A 96 -21.30 43.33 9.21
N ARG A 97 -20.01 43.30 9.57
CA ARG A 97 -18.98 42.60 8.78
C ARG A 97 -19.28 41.10 8.59
N LEU A 98 -19.81 40.46 9.61
CA LEU A 98 -20.25 39.05 9.51
C LEU A 98 -21.33 38.87 8.42
N SER A 99 -22.27 39.81 8.29
CA SER A 99 -23.30 39.79 7.22
C SER A 99 -22.66 39.88 5.82
N GLU A 100 -21.62 40.70 5.67
CA GLU A 100 -20.85 40.81 4.41
C GLU A 100 -20.16 39.48 4.08
N LEU A 101 -19.49 38.85 5.06
CA LEU A 101 -18.87 37.52 4.89
C LEU A 101 -19.88 36.47 4.44
N ASN A 102 -21.02 36.40 5.13
CA ASN A 102 -22.11 35.46 4.77
C ASN A 102 -22.59 35.67 3.32
N THR A 103 -22.69 36.93 2.87
CA THR A 103 -23.09 37.26 1.51
C THR A 103 -22.09 36.77 0.48
N LEU A 104 -20.79 37.04 0.71
CA LEU A 104 -19.69 36.60 -0.17
C LEU A 104 -19.62 35.06 -0.24
N MET A 105 -19.68 34.38 0.91
CA MET A 105 -19.65 32.92 0.96
C MET A 105 -20.86 32.29 0.26
N SER A 106 -22.07 32.84 0.48
CA SER A 106 -23.31 32.37 -0.17
C SER A 106 -23.24 32.57 -1.69
N LYS A 107 -22.69 33.68 -2.16
CA LYS A 107 -22.47 33.93 -3.60
C LYS A 107 -21.52 32.90 -4.18
N GLY A 108 -20.36 32.70 -3.57
CA GLY A 108 -19.38 31.72 -4.04
C GLY A 108 -19.94 30.29 -4.07
N ILE A 109 -20.67 29.87 -3.02
CA ILE A 109 -21.33 28.55 -2.98
C ILE A 109 -22.37 28.40 -4.10
N ARG A 110 -23.13 29.44 -4.38
CA ARG A 110 -24.13 29.45 -5.48
C ARG A 110 -23.43 29.30 -6.84
N SER A 111 -22.38 30.08 -7.10
CA SER A 111 -21.60 29.99 -8.32
C SER A 111 -20.99 28.60 -8.50
N MET A 112 -20.44 28.01 -7.43
CA MET A 112 -19.96 26.62 -7.45
C MET A 112 -21.06 25.61 -7.83
N LYS A 113 -22.29 25.79 -7.34
CA LYS A 113 -23.41 24.91 -7.69
C LYS A 113 -23.84 25.04 -9.14
N ASN A 114 -23.75 26.26 -9.68
CA ASN A 114 -24.08 26.55 -11.09
C ASN A 114 -22.98 26.09 -12.05
N GLY A 115 -21.79 25.77 -11.56
CA GLY A 115 -20.63 25.41 -12.40
C GLY A 115 -19.73 26.59 -12.76
N ASP A 116 -20.02 27.78 -12.25
CA ASP A 116 -19.29 29.03 -12.52
C ASP A 116 -18.06 29.11 -11.60
N ALA A 117 -17.03 28.31 -11.93
CA ALA A 117 -15.88 28.10 -11.08
C ALA A 117 -15.06 29.38 -10.85
N ASP A 118 -14.95 30.26 -11.84
CA ASP A 118 -14.15 31.48 -11.73
C ASP A 118 -14.87 32.52 -10.85
N ASP A 119 -16.18 32.69 -11.00
CA ASP A 119 -16.99 33.55 -10.14
C ASP A 119 -17.02 33.03 -8.68
N ALA A 120 -17.03 31.71 -8.50
CA ALA A 120 -16.96 31.11 -7.18
C ALA A 120 -15.60 31.41 -6.52
N PHE A 121 -14.50 31.19 -7.25
CA PHE A 121 -13.16 31.47 -6.77
C PHE A 121 -13.00 32.95 -6.38
N GLU A 122 -13.43 33.86 -7.24
CA GLU A 122 -13.35 35.31 -6.97
C GLU A 122 -14.15 35.70 -5.71
N SER A 123 -15.35 35.16 -5.54
CA SER A 123 -16.17 35.41 -4.36
C SER A 123 -15.48 34.97 -3.05
N PHE A 124 -14.86 33.74 -3.08
CA PHE A 124 -14.12 33.23 -1.93
C PHE A 124 -12.79 33.97 -1.71
N ARG A 125 -12.13 34.43 -2.77
CA ARG A 125 -10.91 35.25 -2.71
C ARG A 125 -11.18 36.57 -2.00
N VAL A 126 -12.24 37.27 -2.41
CA VAL A 126 -12.65 38.51 -1.75
C VAL A 126 -13.03 38.29 -0.29
N ALA A 127 -13.72 37.17 0.00
CA ALA A 127 -14.03 36.79 1.38
C ALA A 127 -12.75 36.54 2.20
N TYR A 128 -11.76 35.87 1.65
CA TYR A 128 -10.46 35.63 2.32
C TYR A 128 -9.68 36.94 2.55
N GLU A 129 -9.62 37.82 1.57
CA GLU A 129 -8.92 39.11 1.70
C GLU A 129 -9.51 40.00 2.79
N LYS A 130 -10.84 40.03 2.93
CA LYS A 130 -11.54 40.80 3.96
C LYS A 130 -11.56 40.12 5.32
N PHE A 131 -11.57 38.79 5.33
CA PHE A 131 -11.69 37.95 6.54
C PHE A 131 -10.63 36.84 6.57
N PRO A 132 -9.35 37.19 6.72
CA PRO A 132 -8.24 36.23 6.61
C PRO A 132 -8.24 35.17 7.71
N ASN A 133 -8.96 35.41 8.80
CA ASN A 133 -9.11 34.43 9.91
C ASN A 133 -10.27 33.44 9.72
N TYR A 134 -10.98 33.46 8.59
CA TYR A 134 -12.06 32.54 8.28
C TYR A 134 -11.56 31.46 7.31
N PRO A 135 -11.30 30.22 7.79
CA PRO A 135 -10.62 29.19 7.00
C PRO A 135 -11.48 28.67 5.85
N GLU A 136 -12.82 28.74 5.97
CA GLU A 136 -13.73 28.20 4.94
C GLU A 136 -13.63 28.98 3.62
N SER A 137 -13.23 30.25 3.62
CA SER A 137 -13.00 31.02 2.40
C SER A 137 -11.91 30.36 1.56
N VAL A 138 -10.75 30.16 2.16
CA VAL A 138 -9.57 29.58 1.54
C VAL A 138 -9.78 28.09 1.25
N PHE A 139 -10.47 27.36 2.11
CA PHE A 139 -10.85 25.99 1.88
C PHE A 139 -11.72 25.84 0.62
N ASN A 140 -12.72 26.70 0.44
CA ASN A 140 -13.57 26.67 -0.74
C ASN A 140 -12.83 27.09 -2.03
N MET A 141 -11.82 27.97 -1.96
CA MET A 141 -10.90 28.21 -3.09
C MET A 141 -10.21 26.88 -3.50
N GLY A 142 -9.72 26.13 -2.53
CA GLY A 142 -9.16 24.77 -2.78
C GLY A 142 -10.18 23.83 -3.40
N LEU A 143 -11.44 23.85 -2.97
CA LEU A 143 -12.50 23.02 -3.58
C LEU A 143 -12.77 23.40 -5.05
N VAL A 144 -12.63 24.68 -5.43
CA VAL A 144 -12.73 25.10 -6.84
C VAL A 144 -11.63 24.45 -7.65
N HIS A 145 -10.37 24.53 -7.23
CA HIS A 145 -9.24 23.87 -7.89
C HIS A 145 -9.40 22.35 -7.94
N PHE A 146 -9.87 21.74 -6.84
CA PHE A 146 -10.14 20.32 -6.79
C PHE A 146 -11.14 19.86 -7.86
N ARG A 147 -12.21 20.62 -8.09
CA ARG A 147 -13.21 20.34 -9.15
C ARG A 147 -12.62 20.50 -10.55
N LYS A 148 -11.71 21.44 -10.75
CA LYS A 148 -10.96 21.63 -12.00
C LYS A 148 -9.89 20.55 -12.19
N LYS A 149 -9.68 19.65 -11.22
CA LYS A 149 -8.60 18.64 -11.15
C LYS A 149 -7.20 19.25 -11.07
N GLU A 150 -7.10 20.47 -10.65
CA GLU A 150 -5.87 21.22 -10.37
C GLU A 150 -5.42 20.86 -8.94
N TYR A 151 -5.01 19.61 -8.76
CA TYR A 151 -4.86 19.03 -7.42
C TYR A 151 -3.72 19.64 -6.60
N LYS A 152 -2.64 20.11 -7.25
CA LYS A 152 -1.54 20.79 -6.55
C LYS A 152 -2.01 22.08 -5.92
N ASP A 153 -2.69 22.91 -6.70
CA ASP A 153 -3.25 24.18 -6.21
C ASP A 153 -4.29 23.93 -5.11
N ALA A 154 -5.14 22.92 -5.30
CA ALA A 154 -6.13 22.55 -4.28
C ALA A 154 -5.46 22.24 -2.92
N VAL A 155 -4.37 21.47 -2.92
CA VAL A 155 -3.64 21.11 -1.69
C VAL A 155 -3.02 22.34 -1.02
N GLU A 156 -2.47 23.30 -1.79
CA GLU A 156 -1.94 24.54 -1.25
C GLU A 156 -3.02 25.33 -0.49
N TYR A 157 -4.20 25.47 -1.09
CA TYR A 157 -5.31 26.17 -0.43
C TYR A 157 -5.85 25.40 0.78
N PHE A 158 -5.92 24.08 0.75
CA PHE A 158 -6.30 23.29 1.92
C PHE A 158 -5.28 23.42 3.06
N LYS A 159 -3.98 23.48 2.75
CA LYS A 159 -2.92 23.74 3.73
C LYS A 159 -3.06 25.13 4.33
N LYS A 160 -3.34 26.16 3.52
CA LYS A 160 -3.61 27.52 4.01
C LYS A 160 -4.81 27.56 4.96
N ALA A 161 -5.87 26.79 4.68
CA ALA A 161 -7.00 26.68 5.62
C ALA A 161 -6.58 26.05 6.95
N MET A 162 -5.66 25.07 6.92
CA MET A 162 -5.10 24.47 8.13
C MET A 162 -4.12 25.37 8.88
N GLU A 163 -3.45 26.32 8.21
CA GLU A 163 -2.65 27.37 8.88
C GLU A 163 -3.53 28.29 9.73
N ILE A 164 -4.76 28.59 9.27
CA ILE A 164 -5.73 29.40 10.02
C ILE A 164 -6.32 28.60 11.18
N ASN A 165 -6.62 27.31 10.93
CA ASN A 165 -7.17 26.36 11.91
C ASN A 165 -6.51 25.00 11.74
N ALA A 166 -5.52 24.67 12.58
CA ALA A 166 -4.79 23.40 12.53
C ALA A 166 -5.72 22.18 12.70
N GLU A 167 -6.87 22.34 13.36
CA GLU A 167 -7.86 21.29 13.56
C GLU A 167 -8.94 21.24 12.44
N HIS A 168 -8.68 21.83 11.28
CA HIS A 168 -9.63 21.87 10.16
C HIS A 168 -9.81 20.49 9.52
N LYS A 169 -10.69 19.68 10.09
CA LYS A 169 -10.91 18.27 9.71
C LYS A 169 -11.29 18.09 8.24
N THR A 170 -12.08 19.00 7.68
CA THR A 170 -12.51 18.93 6.28
C THR A 170 -11.35 19.20 5.31
N ALA A 171 -10.43 20.10 5.62
CA ALA A 171 -9.23 20.33 4.82
C ALA A 171 -8.29 19.10 4.87
N THR A 172 -8.07 18.55 6.05
CA THR A 172 -7.31 17.31 6.20
C THR A 172 -7.91 16.16 5.38
N ALA A 173 -9.24 16.00 5.43
CA ALA A 173 -9.94 14.98 4.63
C ALA A 173 -9.84 15.25 3.11
N ALA A 174 -9.89 16.53 2.71
CA ALA A 174 -9.78 16.93 1.31
C ALA A 174 -8.37 16.62 0.75
N ILE A 175 -7.31 16.88 1.52
CA ILE A 175 -5.93 16.51 1.16
C ILE A 175 -5.80 15.00 0.95
N LYS A 176 -6.35 14.20 1.88
CA LYS A 176 -6.37 12.72 1.73
C LYS A 176 -7.16 12.27 0.49
N ASN A 177 -8.23 12.98 0.14
CA ASN A 177 -8.98 12.71 -1.09
C ASN A 177 -8.15 13.03 -2.34
N VAL A 178 -7.35 14.09 -2.34
CA VAL A 178 -6.41 14.40 -3.43
C VAL A 178 -5.41 13.25 -3.60
N ALA A 179 -4.75 12.82 -2.52
CA ALA A 179 -3.82 11.69 -2.55
C ALA A 179 -4.49 10.43 -3.13
N LYS A 180 -5.73 10.13 -2.71
CA LYS A 180 -6.51 9.00 -3.23
C LYS A 180 -6.82 9.14 -4.73
N ASN A 181 -7.12 10.35 -5.22
CA ASN A 181 -7.36 10.57 -6.66
C ASN A 181 -6.09 10.34 -7.48
N TYR A 182 -4.94 10.85 -7.04
CA TYR A 182 -3.66 10.56 -7.67
C TYR A 182 -3.36 9.05 -7.65
N PHE A 183 -3.57 8.37 -6.53
CA PHE A 183 -3.37 6.92 -6.42
C PHE A 183 -4.24 6.14 -7.40
N ASN A 184 -5.51 6.51 -7.54
CA ASN A 184 -6.43 5.89 -8.51
C ASN A 184 -5.99 6.17 -9.96
N SER A 185 -5.49 7.36 -10.26
CA SER A 185 -4.92 7.70 -11.56
C SER A 185 -3.71 6.82 -11.87
N GLY A 186 -2.81 6.65 -10.90
CA GLY A 186 -1.66 5.75 -11.02
C GLY A 186 -2.07 4.31 -11.30
N ASN A 187 -3.07 3.79 -10.58
CA ASN A 187 -3.62 2.46 -10.84
C ASN A 187 -4.20 2.31 -12.25
N GLN A 188 -4.83 3.35 -12.78
CA GLN A 188 -5.37 3.32 -14.15
C GLN A 188 -4.26 3.33 -15.19
N SER A 189 -3.25 4.18 -15.05
CA SER A 189 -2.06 4.20 -15.91
C SER A 189 -1.33 2.86 -15.89
N TYR A 190 -1.13 2.28 -14.70
CA TYR A 190 -0.52 0.97 -14.54
C TYR A 190 -1.29 -0.14 -15.28
N LYS A 191 -2.62 -0.16 -15.16
CA LYS A 191 -3.48 -1.14 -15.88
C LYS A 191 -3.39 -1.00 -17.40
N ARG A 192 -3.15 0.20 -17.93
CA ARG A 192 -2.94 0.46 -19.35
C ARG A 192 -1.52 0.15 -19.83
N GLY A 193 -0.60 -0.19 -18.91
CA GLY A 193 0.81 -0.42 -19.20
C GLY A 193 1.65 0.87 -19.29
N ASP A 194 1.06 2.03 -19.01
CA ASP A 194 1.74 3.32 -18.93
C ASP A 194 2.49 3.41 -17.59
N LEU A 195 3.70 2.86 -17.56
CA LEU A 195 4.51 2.80 -16.33
C LEU A 195 4.99 4.18 -15.89
N GLU A 196 5.35 5.04 -16.83
CA GLU A 196 5.82 6.40 -16.54
C GLU A 196 4.70 7.27 -15.97
N GLY A 197 3.51 7.26 -16.59
CA GLY A 197 2.35 7.96 -16.08
C GLY A 197 1.87 7.44 -14.72
N ALA A 198 2.02 6.14 -14.48
CA ALA A 198 1.74 5.54 -13.18
C ALA A 198 2.75 6.02 -12.12
N LEU A 199 4.04 6.00 -12.43
CA LEU A 199 5.11 6.47 -11.54
C LEU A 199 4.89 7.94 -11.15
N LEU A 200 4.62 8.81 -12.14
CA LEU A 200 4.33 10.22 -11.89
C LEU A 200 3.12 10.40 -10.97
N SER A 201 2.06 9.63 -11.20
CA SER A 201 0.85 9.72 -10.38
C SER A 201 1.11 9.28 -8.93
N TYR A 202 1.87 8.19 -8.70
CA TYR A 202 2.20 7.76 -7.35
C TYR A 202 3.21 8.70 -6.67
N SER A 203 4.14 9.32 -7.40
CA SER A 203 5.00 10.38 -6.87
C SER A 203 4.17 11.58 -6.40
N ASN A 204 3.16 12.00 -7.17
CA ASN A 204 2.24 13.05 -6.74
C ASN A 204 1.44 12.66 -5.48
N VAL A 205 1.16 11.36 -5.24
CA VAL A 205 0.59 10.92 -3.95
C VAL A 205 1.55 11.24 -2.82
N LEU A 206 2.83 10.91 -2.99
CA LEU A 206 3.86 11.06 -1.96
C LEU A 206 4.20 12.54 -1.70
N ASP A 207 4.10 13.40 -2.71
CA ASP A 207 4.21 14.87 -2.55
C ASP A 207 3.08 15.43 -1.66
N VAL A 208 1.91 14.78 -1.66
CA VAL A 208 0.74 15.19 -0.87
C VAL A 208 0.73 14.54 0.51
N ASP A 209 1.07 13.25 0.57
CA ASP A 209 1.07 12.42 1.78
C ASP A 209 2.22 11.40 1.69
N GLU A 210 3.37 11.75 2.26
CA GLU A 210 4.56 10.90 2.31
C GLU A 210 4.34 9.62 3.13
N THR A 211 3.30 9.59 3.97
CA THR A 211 2.95 8.42 4.78
C THR A 211 2.03 7.43 4.06
N PHE A 212 1.78 7.62 2.77
CA PHE A 212 0.95 6.73 1.97
C PHE A 212 1.74 5.50 1.53
N TYR A 213 1.92 4.51 2.43
CA TYR A 213 2.77 3.33 2.20
C TYR A 213 2.43 2.56 0.92
N GLN A 214 1.15 2.52 0.51
CA GLN A 214 0.76 1.85 -0.73
C GLN A 214 1.35 2.54 -1.97
N ALA A 215 1.56 3.86 -1.94
CA ALA A 215 2.20 4.58 -3.05
C ALA A 215 3.69 4.22 -3.13
N HIS A 216 4.42 4.20 -2.02
CA HIS A 216 5.79 3.71 -1.97
C HIS A 216 5.90 2.28 -2.53
N TYR A 217 5.02 1.39 -2.10
CA TYR A 217 4.99 0.02 -2.61
C TYR A 217 4.76 -0.04 -4.13
N GLN A 218 3.81 0.74 -4.66
CA GLN A 218 3.53 0.75 -6.09
C GLN A 218 4.67 1.37 -6.91
N VAL A 219 5.34 2.39 -6.39
CA VAL A 219 6.57 2.93 -6.97
C VAL A 219 7.61 1.82 -7.11
N GLY A 220 7.86 1.06 -6.04
CA GLY A 220 8.78 -0.08 -6.06
C GLY A 220 8.37 -1.17 -7.08
N VAL A 221 7.08 -1.46 -7.20
CA VAL A 221 6.57 -2.40 -8.22
C VAL A 221 6.88 -1.92 -9.64
N ILE A 222 6.72 -0.63 -9.92
CA ILE A 222 7.02 -0.07 -11.24
C ILE A 222 8.52 -0.08 -11.50
N GLN A 223 9.35 0.37 -10.56
CA GLN A 223 10.81 0.38 -10.66
C GLN A 223 11.35 -1.03 -10.91
N SER A 224 10.84 -2.03 -10.20
CA SER A 224 11.18 -3.44 -10.44
C SER A 224 10.82 -3.90 -11.86
N LYS A 225 9.67 -3.49 -12.40
CA LYS A 225 9.28 -3.79 -13.79
C LYS A 225 10.13 -3.06 -14.82
N MET A 226 10.61 -1.87 -14.52
CA MET A 226 11.53 -1.10 -15.35
C MET A 226 12.97 -1.62 -15.28
N GLY A 227 13.25 -2.57 -14.38
CA GLY A 227 14.55 -3.17 -14.17
C GLY A 227 15.46 -2.46 -13.17
N ASP A 228 14.99 -1.37 -12.57
CA ASP A 228 15.71 -0.65 -11.52
C ASP A 228 15.46 -1.32 -10.16
N LYS A 229 16.28 -2.32 -9.88
CA LYS A 229 16.12 -3.17 -8.70
C LYS A 229 16.51 -2.46 -7.40
N ASP A 230 17.53 -1.61 -7.44
CA ASP A 230 18.01 -0.87 -6.28
C ASP A 230 16.96 0.15 -5.82
N ALA A 231 16.43 0.95 -6.74
CA ALA A 231 15.35 1.87 -6.45
C ALA A 231 14.07 1.14 -5.96
N ALA A 232 13.76 -0.04 -6.52
CA ALA A 232 12.62 -0.82 -6.06
C ALA A 232 12.78 -1.27 -4.59
N VAL A 233 13.97 -1.73 -4.20
CA VAL A 233 14.28 -2.10 -2.81
C VAL A 233 14.07 -0.90 -1.89
N GLU A 234 14.64 0.27 -2.21
CA GLU A 234 14.47 1.49 -1.42
C GLU A 234 12.99 1.87 -1.26
N SER A 235 12.21 1.78 -2.33
CA SER A 235 10.79 2.11 -2.30
C SER A 235 9.98 1.12 -1.45
N TYR A 236 10.32 -0.17 -1.47
CA TYR A 236 9.69 -1.16 -0.60
C TYR A 236 10.07 -0.94 0.87
N GLU A 237 11.33 -0.62 1.16
CA GLU A 237 11.80 -0.31 2.51
C GLU A 237 11.06 0.93 3.07
N LYS A 238 10.90 2.00 2.29
CA LYS A 238 10.08 3.16 2.68
C LYS A 238 8.61 2.78 2.98
N ALA A 239 8.02 1.90 2.17
CA ALA A 239 6.67 1.41 2.45
C ALA A 239 6.58 0.66 3.78
N LEU A 240 7.63 -0.09 4.14
CA LEU A 240 7.71 -0.88 5.36
C LEU A 240 8.07 -0.05 6.60
N GLU A 241 8.84 1.04 6.44
CA GLU A 241 9.06 2.04 7.50
C GLU A 241 7.74 2.67 7.94
N VAL A 242 6.87 3.02 6.98
CA VAL A 242 5.55 3.59 7.26
C VAL A 242 4.58 2.54 7.81
N ASN A 243 4.59 1.34 7.24
CA ASN A 243 3.71 0.24 7.70
C ASN A 243 4.49 -1.07 7.91
N PRO A 244 5.05 -1.28 9.12
CA PRO A 244 5.79 -2.51 9.45
C PRO A 244 4.94 -3.79 9.46
N GLN A 245 3.61 -3.70 9.35
CA GLN A 245 2.71 -4.85 9.27
C GLN A 245 2.29 -5.21 7.83
N PHE A 246 2.93 -4.59 6.83
CA PHE A 246 2.61 -4.81 5.44
C PHE A 246 3.33 -6.03 4.86
N TYR A 247 2.82 -7.24 5.13
CA TYR A 247 3.44 -8.50 4.67
C TYR A 247 3.68 -8.58 3.16
N LYS A 248 2.83 -7.95 2.31
CA LYS A 248 3.04 -7.92 0.86
C LYS A 248 4.26 -7.07 0.46
N GLY A 249 4.58 -6.04 1.24
CA GLY A 249 5.79 -5.24 1.07
C GLY A 249 7.04 -6.07 1.35
N PHE A 250 7.05 -6.80 2.45
CA PHE A 250 8.14 -7.73 2.79
C PHE A 250 8.33 -8.82 1.74
N PHE A 251 7.24 -9.38 1.24
CA PHE A 251 7.30 -10.35 0.15
C PHE A 251 7.92 -9.76 -1.13
N ALA A 252 7.51 -8.56 -1.54
CA ALA A 252 8.06 -7.88 -2.71
C ALA A 252 9.54 -7.53 -2.51
N LEU A 253 9.92 -7.06 -1.33
CA LEU A 253 11.32 -6.82 -0.94
C LEU A 253 12.14 -8.11 -1.05
N GLY A 254 11.62 -9.23 -0.54
CA GLY A 254 12.27 -10.53 -0.64
C GLY A 254 12.50 -10.97 -2.09
N LEU A 255 11.49 -10.80 -2.96
CA LEU A 255 11.65 -11.10 -4.38
C LEU A 255 12.66 -10.17 -5.08
N ALA A 256 12.67 -8.88 -4.75
CA ALA A 256 13.62 -7.92 -5.29
C ALA A 256 15.06 -8.30 -4.89
N LYS A 257 15.32 -8.54 -3.58
CA LYS A 257 16.63 -8.97 -3.08
C LYS A 257 17.08 -10.31 -3.70
N SER A 258 16.18 -11.28 -3.84
CA SER A 258 16.47 -12.53 -4.52
C SER A 258 16.92 -12.33 -5.97
N SER A 259 16.26 -11.42 -6.69
CA SER A 259 16.62 -11.08 -8.08
C SER A 259 18.00 -10.38 -8.22
N MET A 260 18.53 -9.87 -7.11
CA MET A 260 19.87 -9.27 -6.99
C MET A 260 20.91 -10.26 -6.48
N ASN A 261 20.55 -11.54 -6.31
CA ASN A 261 21.32 -12.61 -5.70
C ASN A 261 21.66 -12.39 -4.21
N ASP A 262 20.94 -11.49 -3.54
CA ASP A 262 20.98 -11.34 -2.07
C ASP A 262 20.04 -12.38 -1.45
N SER A 263 20.51 -13.63 -1.34
CA SER A 263 19.70 -14.72 -0.82
C SER A 263 19.39 -14.57 0.67
N ASP A 264 20.32 -14.07 1.47
CA ASP A 264 20.12 -13.90 2.91
C ASP A 264 19.13 -12.78 3.23
N GLY A 265 19.26 -11.64 2.56
CA GLY A 265 18.31 -10.54 2.67
C GLY A 265 16.92 -10.92 2.15
N ALA A 266 16.85 -11.73 1.09
CA ALA A 266 15.59 -12.23 0.57
C ALA A 266 14.88 -13.16 1.55
N ILE A 267 15.60 -14.13 2.15
CA ILE A 267 15.04 -15.04 3.14
C ILE A 267 14.55 -14.26 4.36
N SER A 268 15.35 -13.33 4.88
CA SER A 268 14.96 -12.49 6.03
C SER A 268 13.66 -11.71 5.76
N ALA A 269 13.53 -11.11 4.58
CA ALA A 269 12.31 -10.39 4.21
C ALA A 269 11.10 -11.33 4.07
N LEU A 270 11.29 -12.52 3.47
CA LEU A 270 10.21 -13.51 3.34
C LEU A 270 9.78 -14.08 4.70
N GLU A 271 10.71 -14.31 5.63
CA GLU A 271 10.42 -14.69 7.01
C GLU A 271 9.60 -13.61 7.72
N ALA A 272 9.93 -12.34 7.56
CA ALA A 272 9.14 -11.23 8.08
C ALA A 272 7.71 -11.24 7.52
N ALA A 273 7.53 -11.51 6.21
CA ALA A 273 6.22 -11.64 5.60
C ALA A 273 5.40 -12.79 6.22
N ILE A 274 6.04 -13.95 6.47
CA ILE A 274 5.44 -15.13 7.08
C ILE A 274 5.08 -14.88 8.56
N ASN A 275 5.96 -14.22 9.30
CA ASN A 275 5.69 -13.88 10.71
C ASN A 275 4.46 -12.97 10.87
N ILE A 276 4.25 -12.06 9.92
CA ILE A 276 3.07 -11.18 9.90
C ILE A 276 1.83 -11.93 9.41
N ASN A 277 1.97 -12.73 8.38
CA ASN A 277 0.90 -13.55 7.81
C ASN A 277 1.35 -15.00 7.59
N PRO A 278 1.20 -15.87 8.60
CA PRO A 278 1.57 -17.28 8.51
C PRO A 278 0.80 -18.08 7.44
N GLY A 279 -0.34 -17.54 6.97
CA GLY A 279 -1.14 -18.11 5.88
C GLY A 279 -0.66 -17.74 4.48
N TYR A 280 0.47 -17.05 4.32
CA TYR A 280 0.89 -16.55 3.01
C TYR A 280 1.78 -17.57 2.27
N ASP A 281 1.15 -18.51 1.59
CA ASP A 281 1.75 -19.62 0.82
C ASP A 281 2.85 -19.17 -0.16
N LYS A 282 2.67 -18.02 -0.81
CA LYS A 282 3.64 -17.49 -1.79
C LYS A 282 5.00 -17.17 -1.18
N ALA A 283 5.03 -16.73 0.09
CA ALA A 283 6.29 -16.43 0.76
C ALA A 283 7.07 -17.72 1.05
N TYR A 284 6.40 -18.75 1.55
CA TYR A 284 7.01 -20.07 1.71
C TYR A 284 7.52 -20.64 0.37
N GLY A 285 6.71 -20.51 -0.70
CA GLY A 285 7.10 -20.93 -2.03
C GLY A 285 8.35 -20.21 -2.57
N ALA A 286 8.42 -18.90 -2.38
CA ALA A 286 9.60 -18.11 -2.77
C ALA A 286 10.86 -18.51 -1.98
N MET A 287 10.72 -18.75 -0.66
CA MET A 287 11.83 -19.31 0.15
C MET A 287 12.27 -20.67 -0.35
N GLY A 288 11.32 -21.53 -0.72
CA GLY A 288 11.59 -22.83 -1.32
C GLY A 288 12.42 -22.73 -2.61
N ASP A 289 12.05 -21.81 -3.50
CA ASP A 289 12.81 -21.51 -4.73
C ASP A 289 14.26 -21.10 -4.42
N ILE A 290 14.46 -20.22 -3.44
CA ILE A 290 15.80 -19.77 -3.02
C ILE A 290 16.61 -20.94 -2.47
N TYR A 291 16.04 -21.75 -1.58
CA TYR A 291 16.76 -22.90 -1.02
C TYR A 291 17.06 -23.99 -2.07
N ILE A 292 16.24 -24.17 -3.11
CA ILE A 292 16.54 -25.04 -4.24
C ILE A 292 17.78 -24.52 -4.99
N VAL A 293 17.84 -23.22 -5.30
CA VAL A 293 19.00 -22.60 -5.96
C VAL A 293 20.26 -22.78 -5.13
N LEU A 294 20.17 -22.64 -3.80
CA LEU A 294 21.26 -22.86 -2.86
C LEU A 294 21.57 -24.35 -2.62
N LYS A 295 20.83 -25.27 -3.24
CA LYS A 295 20.91 -26.73 -3.06
C LYS A 295 20.71 -27.19 -1.61
N ASN A 296 20.05 -26.37 -0.80
CA ASN A 296 19.68 -26.72 0.56
C ASN A 296 18.30 -27.40 0.57
N TYR A 297 18.27 -28.64 0.08
CA TYR A 297 17.02 -29.38 -0.12
C TYR A 297 16.26 -29.66 1.17
N GLU A 298 16.95 -29.81 2.29
CA GLU A 298 16.28 -30.00 3.59
C GLU A 298 15.43 -28.80 3.98
N LYS A 299 16.00 -27.58 3.93
CA LYS A 299 15.24 -26.36 4.21
C LYS A 299 14.16 -26.12 3.14
N ALA A 300 14.47 -26.39 1.87
CA ALA A 300 13.49 -26.26 0.80
C ALA A 300 12.25 -27.14 1.04
N LYS A 301 12.44 -28.43 1.39
CA LYS A 301 11.34 -29.33 1.73
C LYS A 301 10.52 -28.85 2.93
N GLN A 302 11.18 -28.36 3.97
CA GLN A 302 10.49 -27.82 5.14
C GLN A 302 9.54 -26.67 4.79
N VAL A 303 10.03 -25.65 4.09
CA VAL A 303 9.21 -24.48 3.74
C VAL A 303 8.16 -24.79 2.68
N LEU A 304 8.45 -25.69 1.72
CA LEU A 304 7.48 -26.10 0.69
C LEU A 304 6.36 -26.96 1.28
N ASN A 305 6.66 -27.84 2.25
CA ASN A 305 5.64 -28.57 2.97
C ASN A 305 4.73 -27.62 3.77
N MET A 306 5.29 -26.55 4.38
CA MET A 306 4.47 -25.51 4.97
C MET A 306 3.60 -24.81 3.93
N ALA A 307 4.14 -24.49 2.74
CA ALA A 307 3.39 -23.85 1.66
C ALA A 307 2.14 -24.68 1.26
N VAL A 308 2.31 -26.01 1.08
CA VAL A 308 1.19 -26.88 0.68
C VAL A 308 0.27 -27.25 1.86
N THR A 309 0.74 -27.15 3.09
CA THR A 309 -0.09 -27.31 4.29
C THR A 309 -1.02 -26.08 4.45
N VAL A 310 -0.48 -24.90 4.27
CA VAL A 310 -1.24 -23.63 4.35
C VAL A 310 -2.21 -23.49 3.17
N ASN A 311 -1.75 -23.88 1.98
CA ASN A 311 -2.57 -23.89 0.77
C ASN A 311 -2.46 -25.23 0.04
N PRO A 312 -3.34 -26.20 0.31
CA PRO A 312 -3.34 -27.50 -0.37
C PRO A 312 -3.53 -27.41 -1.89
N ASN A 313 -3.96 -26.28 -2.42
CA ASN A 313 -4.10 -26.03 -3.86
C ASN A 313 -2.88 -25.32 -4.48
N TYR A 314 -1.76 -25.23 -3.76
CA TYR A 314 -0.55 -24.55 -4.24
C TYR A 314 0.25 -25.46 -5.18
N ALA A 315 -0.18 -25.57 -6.43
CA ALA A 315 0.42 -26.44 -7.47
C ALA A 315 1.95 -26.28 -7.60
N ARG A 316 2.47 -25.05 -7.51
CA ARG A 316 3.91 -24.77 -7.60
C ARG A 316 4.70 -25.40 -6.44
N GLY A 317 4.13 -25.42 -5.24
CA GLY A 317 4.74 -26.09 -4.08
C GLY A 317 4.98 -27.56 -4.34
N TYR A 318 3.97 -28.26 -4.85
CA TYR A 318 4.09 -29.68 -5.22
C TYR A 318 5.06 -29.88 -6.38
N SER A 319 5.07 -29.02 -7.40
CA SER A 319 6.02 -29.09 -8.51
C SER A 319 7.47 -28.97 -8.00
N ASN A 320 7.73 -28.06 -7.08
CA ASN A 320 9.05 -27.86 -6.48
C ASN A 320 9.47 -29.04 -5.58
N LEU A 321 8.56 -29.60 -4.79
CA LEU A 321 8.81 -30.82 -4.03
C LEU A 321 9.18 -31.99 -4.98
N GLY A 322 8.46 -32.11 -6.11
CA GLY A 322 8.76 -33.10 -7.13
C GLY A 322 10.16 -32.95 -7.75
N ILE A 323 10.61 -31.68 -7.97
CA ILE A 323 11.98 -31.39 -8.45
C ILE A 323 13.01 -31.90 -7.41
N ILE A 324 12.81 -31.52 -6.14
CA ILE A 324 13.76 -31.90 -5.07
C ILE A 324 13.83 -33.43 -4.95
N HIS A 325 12.69 -34.14 -4.95
CA HIS A 325 12.65 -35.60 -4.88
C HIS A 325 13.34 -36.25 -6.09
N ALA A 326 13.18 -35.65 -7.29
CA ALA A 326 13.88 -36.16 -8.49
C ALA A 326 15.41 -35.96 -8.39
N ASP A 327 15.88 -34.83 -7.89
CA ASP A 327 17.29 -34.55 -7.68
C ASP A 327 17.92 -35.48 -6.61
N GLU A 328 17.13 -35.84 -5.58
CA GLU A 328 17.49 -36.82 -4.57
C GLU A 328 17.34 -38.27 -5.07
N LYS A 329 16.86 -38.49 -6.32
CA LYS A 329 16.57 -39.80 -6.94
C LYS A 329 15.45 -40.56 -6.23
N ASN A 330 14.61 -39.91 -5.51
CA ASN A 330 13.41 -40.45 -4.86
C ASN A 330 12.22 -40.42 -5.82
N TRP A 331 12.28 -41.30 -6.86
CA TRP A 331 11.38 -41.22 -8.02
C TRP A 331 9.90 -41.40 -7.67
N ASP A 332 9.56 -42.29 -6.72
CA ASP A 332 8.17 -42.52 -6.29
C ASP A 332 7.57 -41.21 -5.66
N GLN A 333 8.36 -40.56 -4.82
CA GLN A 333 7.94 -39.29 -4.19
C GLN A 333 7.90 -38.15 -5.22
N ALA A 334 8.83 -38.18 -6.20
CA ALA A 334 8.83 -37.21 -7.30
C ALA A 334 7.55 -37.33 -8.14
N VAL A 335 7.19 -38.57 -8.52
CA VAL A 335 5.95 -38.87 -9.26
C VAL A 335 4.74 -38.39 -8.47
N SER A 336 4.59 -38.80 -7.21
CA SER A 336 3.44 -38.46 -6.39
C SER A 336 3.28 -36.89 -6.25
N SER A 337 4.37 -36.20 -6.01
CA SER A 337 4.35 -34.73 -5.92
C SER A 337 3.99 -34.08 -7.26
N LEU A 338 4.54 -34.55 -8.38
CA LEU A 338 4.27 -34.01 -9.70
C LEU A 338 2.84 -34.33 -10.18
N GLU A 339 2.28 -35.50 -9.83
CA GLU A 339 0.87 -35.82 -10.08
C GLU A 339 -0.05 -34.85 -9.38
N MET A 340 0.22 -34.51 -8.11
CA MET A 340 -0.51 -33.44 -7.41
C MET A 340 -0.38 -32.09 -8.10
N ALA A 341 0.83 -31.73 -8.56
CA ALA A 341 1.07 -30.47 -9.25
C ALA A 341 0.25 -30.34 -10.54
N VAL A 342 0.24 -31.40 -11.39
CA VAL A 342 -0.50 -31.37 -12.67
C VAL A 342 -2.02 -31.53 -12.49
N ALA A 343 -2.47 -32.21 -11.43
CA ALA A 343 -3.88 -32.27 -11.07
C ALA A 343 -4.43 -30.87 -10.66
N LEU A 344 -3.63 -30.08 -9.98
CA LEU A 344 -3.98 -28.71 -9.56
C LEU A 344 -3.80 -27.67 -10.67
N ASN A 345 -2.85 -27.89 -11.60
CA ASN A 345 -2.61 -27.01 -12.74
C ASN A 345 -2.35 -27.80 -14.01
N ASP A 346 -3.42 -28.10 -14.74
CA ASP A 346 -3.42 -28.90 -15.97
C ASP A 346 -2.86 -28.15 -17.19
N LYS A 347 -2.41 -26.90 -17.02
CA LYS A 347 -1.79 -26.06 -18.06
C LYS A 347 -0.28 -25.90 -17.89
N ASP A 348 0.31 -26.48 -16.87
CA ASP A 348 1.76 -26.40 -16.64
C ASP A 348 2.52 -27.48 -17.43
N SER A 349 2.91 -27.15 -18.64
CA SER A 349 3.68 -28.05 -19.52
C SER A 349 4.98 -28.55 -18.88
N MET A 350 5.62 -27.74 -18.01
CA MET A 350 6.89 -28.11 -17.39
C MET A 350 6.70 -29.16 -16.28
N SER A 351 5.63 -29.05 -15.50
CA SER A 351 5.30 -30.10 -14.51
C SER A 351 4.94 -31.42 -15.20
N PHE A 352 4.20 -31.41 -16.32
CA PHE A 352 3.97 -32.60 -17.13
C PHE A 352 5.25 -33.18 -17.73
N PHE A 353 6.17 -32.34 -18.24
CA PHE A 353 7.47 -32.80 -18.71
C PHE A 353 8.26 -33.51 -17.60
N ARG A 354 8.34 -32.91 -16.40
CA ARG A 354 9.04 -33.49 -15.25
C ARG A 354 8.39 -34.79 -14.79
N LEU A 355 7.05 -34.86 -14.80
CA LEU A 355 6.30 -36.08 -14.49
C LEU A 355 6.62 -37.17 -15.49
N ALA A 356 6.68 -36.85 -16.78
CA ALA A 356 7.05 -37.81 -17.82
C ALA A 356 8.48 -38.36 -17.60
N SER A 357 9.43 -37.48 -17.29
CA SER A 357 10.80 -37.88 -16.99
C SER A 357 10.89 -38.77 -15.75
N ALA A 358 10.21 -38.41 -14.67
CA ALA A 358 10.16 -39.21 -13.44
C ALA A 358 9.55 -40.59 -13.70
N HIS A 359 8.44 -40.66 -14.44
CA HIS A 359 7.83 -41.94 -14.84
C HIS A 359 8.75 -42.79 -15.74
N ASN A 360 9.45 -42.18 -16.70
CA ASN A 360 10.40 -42.88 -17.56
C ASN A 360 11.51 -43.54 -16.75
N ILE A 361 12.09 -42.81 -15.80
CA ILE A 361 13.16 -43.33 -14.94
C ILE A 361 12.62 -44.39 -14.00
N ASN A 362 11.39 -44.26 -13.49
CA ASN A 362 10.73 -45.23 -12.63
C ASN A 362 10.14 -46.42 -13.40
N GLY A 363 10.35 -46.50 -14.73
CA GLY A 363 9.91 -47.62 -15.57
C GLY A 363 8.41 -47.65 -15.90
N ASN A 364 7.65 -46.64 -15.52
CA ASN A 364 6.23 -46.49 -15.85
C ASN A 364 6.05 -45.84 -17.23
N CYS A 365 6.29 -46.63 -18.30
CA CYS A 365 6.21 -46.11 -19.67
C CYS A 365 4.79 -45.60 -20.05
N GLY A 366 3.74 -46.14 -19.44
CA GLY A 366 2.35 -45.71 -19.67
C GLY A 366 2.12 -44.30 -19.15
N GLY A 367 2.41 -44.05 -17.89
CA GLY A 367 2.30 -42.71 -17.27
C GLY A 367 3.22 -41.71 -17.92
N ALA A 368 4.46 -42.12 -18.27
CA ALA A 368 5.38 -41.26 -19.00
C ALA A 368 4.83 -40.77 -20.35
N LYS A 369 4.22 -41.69 -21.12
CA LYS A 369 3.62 -41.43 -22.43
C LYS A 369 2.45 -40.42 -22.33
N GLU A 370 1.58 -40.61 -21.36
CA GLU A 370 0.45 -39.71 -21.12
C GLU A 370 0.94 -38.30 -20.74
N ALA A 371 1.83 -38.20 -19.75
CA ALA A 371 2.37 -36.93 -19.29
C ALA A 371 3.17 -36.22 -20.40
N ALA A 372 4.02 -36.92 -21.16
CA ALA A 372 4.81 -36.33 -22.23
C ALA A 372 3.94 -35.79 -23.36
N ARG A 373 2.86 -36.51 -23.75
CA ARG A 373 1.89 -36.03 -24.74
C ARG A 373 1.22 -34.78 -24.27
N LYS A 374 0.71 -34.73 -23.03
CA LYS A 374 0.06 -33.54 -22.48
C LYS A 374 1.03 -32.35 -22.45
N SER A 375 2.30 -32.57 -22.05
CA SER A 375 3.34 -31.54 -22.13
C SER A 375 3.56 -31.04 -23.56
N ALA A 376 3.66 -31.92 -24.54
CA ALA A 376 3.86 -31.58 -25.94
C ALA A 376 2.67 -30.85 -26.56
N ASP A 377 1.44 -31.22 -26.18
CA ASP A 377 0.21 -30.52 -26.60
C ASP A 377 0.17 -29.08 -26.07
N LEU A 378 0.59 -28.85 -24.83
CA LEU A 378 0.64 -27.53 -24.20
C LEU A 378 1.79 -26.67 -24.78
N LYS A 379 2.94 -27.30 -25.15
CA LYS A 379 4.13 -26.59 -25.64
C LYS A 379 4.81 -27.36 -26.75
N SER A 380 4.21 -27.38 -27.93
CA SER A 380 4.62 -28.20 -29.07
C SER A 380 6.05 -27.96 -29.59
N ARG A 381 6.65 -26.78 -29.33
CA ARG A 381 8.03 -26.44 -29.74
C ARG A 381 9.09 -26.83 -28.72
N PHE A 382 8.70 -27.30 -27.54
CA PHE A 382 9.65 -27.73 -26.50
C PHE A 382 10.12 -29.18 -26.74
N GLY A 383 11.38 -29.29 -27.16
CA GLY A 383 11.98 -30.60 -27.53
C GLY A 383 12.00 -31.63 -26.39
N GLY A 384 12.10 -31.17 -25.13
CA GLY A 384 12.08 -32.04 -23.96
C GLY A 384 10.82 -32.89 -23.85
N SER A 385 9.64 -32.36 -24.14
CA SER A 385 8.39 -33.10 -24.13
C SER A 385 8.40 -34.22 -25.17
N TRP A 386 8.89 -33.96 -26.38
CA TRP A 386 9.00 -34.96 -27.43
C TRP A 386 10.10 -35.96 -27.14
N PHE A 387 11.18 -35.57 -26.49
CA PHE A 387 12.25 -36.46 -26.05
C PHE A 387 11.71 -37.51 -25.05
N GLU A 388 11.05 -37.03 -23.97
CA GLU A 388 10.45 -37.92 -22.99
C GLU A 388 9.36 -38.83 -23.59
N LEU A 389 8.61 -38.33 -24.59
CA LEU A 389 7.65 -39.15 -25.33
C LEU A 389 8.39 -40.24 -26.13
N GLY A 390 9.52 -39.92 -26.75
CA GLY A 390 10.34 -40.90 -27.47
C GLY A 390 10.85 -41.99 -26.55
N VAL A 391 11.35 -41.63 -25.37
CA VAL A 391 11.78 -42.59 -24.33
C VAL A 391 10.62 -43.50 -23.90
N ALA A 392 9.46 -42.88 -23.62
CA ALA A 392 8.25 -43.65 -23.21
C ALA A 392 7.72 -44.58 -24.31
N GLU A 393 7.72 -44.16 -25.59
CA GLU A 393 7.34 -45.02 -26.73
C GLU A 393 8.32 -46.16 -26.93
N TRP A 394 9.65 -45.95 -26.70
CA TRP A 394 10.66 -46.99 -26.82
C TRP A 394 10.61 -48.00 -25.66
N CYS A 395 10.28 -47.56 -24.47
CA CYS A 395 10.08 -48.38 -23.26
C CYS A 395 11.15 -49.50 -23.08
N GLY A 396 12.44 -49.11 -23.09
CA GLY A 396 13.53 -50.07 -22.92
C GLY A 396 13.68 -51.11 -24.07
N GLY A 397 13.28 -50.74 -25.26
CA GLY A 397 13.38 -51.63 -26.44
C GLY A 397 12.16 -52.51 -26.70
N ARG A 398 11.17 -52.48 -25.83
CA ARG A 398 9.95 -53.33 -25.90
C ARG A 398 8.72 -52.61 -26.41
N GLY A 399 8.87 -51.31 -26.74
CA GLY A 399 7.75 -50.45 -27.12
C GLY A 399 7.61 -50.23 -28.62
N ASN A 400 6.95 -49.12 -28.97
CA ASN A 400 6.63 -48.72 -30.34
C ASN A 400 7.84 -47.99 -30.98
N LYS A 401 8.68 -48.74 -31.75
CA LYS A 401 9.86 -48.22 -32.45
C LYS A 401 9.54 -47.04 -33.37
N ALA A 402 8.44 -47.11 -34.12
CA ALA A 402 8.07 -46.07 -35.06
C ALA A 402 7.63 -44.78 -34.32
N GLY A 403 6.85 -44.93 -33.24
CA GLY A 403 6.44 -43.83 -32.37
C GLY A 403 7.64 -43.14 -31.71
N ALA A 404 8.60 -43.92 -31.19
CA ALA A 404 9.82 -43.43 -30.58
C ALA A 404 10.64 -42.59 -31.57
N LEU A 405 10.91 -43.13 -32.78
CA LEU A 405 11.63 -42.39 -33.81
C LEU A 405 10.95 -41.08 -34.21
N ASN A 406 9.64 -41.10 -34.40
CA ASN A 406 8.88 -39.87 -34.71
C ASN A 406 9.02 -38.81 -33.61
N ALA A 407 8.92 -39.23 -32.36
CA ALA A 407 9.04 -38.27 -31.23
C ALA A 407 10.46 -37.71 -31.11
N PHE A 408 11.50 -38.56 -31.23
CA PHE A 408 12.89 -38.08 -31.22
C PHE A 408 13.22 -37.16 -32.41
N GLU A 409 12.67 -37.42 -33.63
CA GLU A 409 12.83 -36.55 -34.77
C GLU A 409 12.21 -35.14 -34.50
N LYS A 410 11.09 -35.09 -33.80
CA LYS A 410 10.52 -33.79 -33.35
C LYS A 410 11.39 -33.10 -32.29
N ALA A 411 11.91 -33.86 -31.30
CA ALA A 411 12.83 -33.35 -30.29
C ALA A 411 14.11 -32.75 -30.90
N ARG A 412 14.64 -33.39 -31.98
CA ARG A 412 15.85 -32.94 -32.71
C ARG A 412 15.72 -31.55 -33.29
N ASN A 413 14.51 -31.05 -33.55
CA ASN A 413 14.29 -29.70 -34.03
C ASN A 413 14.58 -28.60 -32.98
N ASP A 414 14.58 -28.99 -31.71
CA ASP A 414 14.97 -28.08 -30.60
C ASP A 414 16.48 -28.16 -30.42
N ARG A 415 17.15 -26.99 -30.43
CA ARG A 415 18.60 -26.87 -30.35
C ARG A 415 19.16 -27.56 -29.08
N ASP A 416 18.47 -27.39 -27.97
CA ASP A 416 18.96 -27.87 -26.67
C ASP A 416 18.82 -29.41 -26.53
N TRP A 417 17.88 -30.01 -27.25
CA TRP A 417 17.59 -31.44 -27.20
C TRP A 417 18.16 -32.23 -28.39
N ARG A 418 18.68 -31.52 -29.40
CA ARG A 418 19.15 -32.11 -30.66
C ARG A 418 20.11 -33.29 -30.48
N LYS A 419 21.19 -33.03 -29.73
CA LYS A 419 22.26 -34.05 -29.57
C LYS A 419 21.75 -35.31 -28.86
N MET A 420 20.93 -35.14 -27.84
CA MET A 420 20.34 -36.25 -27.10
C MET A 420 19.35 -37.03 -27.96
N ALA A 421 18.54 -36.33 -28.75
CA ALA A 421 17.60 -36.95 -29.66
C ALA A 421 18.31 -37.74 -30.78
N GLU A 422 19.38 -37.21 -31.36
CA GLU A 422 20.19 -37.89 -32.39
C GLU A 422 20.84 -39.18 -31.83
N TYR A 423 21.34 -39.12 -30.59
CA TYR A 423 21.88 -40.31 -29.90
C TYR A 423 20.81 -41.39 -29.72
N GLU A 424 19.63 -41.05 -29.24
CA GLU A 424 18.54 -42.03 -29.04
C GLU A 424 17.98 -42.53 -30.37
N ILE A 425 17.95 -41.72 -31.44
CA ILE A 425 17.59 -42.18 -32.80
C ILE A 425 18.56 -43.24 -33.29
N ASP A 426 19.88 -43.03 -33.11
CA ASP A 426 20.87 -44.05 -33.52
C ASP A 426 20.72 -45.34 -32.70
N LYS A 427 20.53 -45.20 -31.41
CA LYS A 427 20.33 -46.36 -30.50
C LYS A 427 19.07 -47.17 -30.86
N VAL A 428 17.97 -46.51 -31.21
CA VAL A 428 16.74 -47.19 -31.65
C VAL A 428 16.90 -47.86 -33.02
N LYS A 429 17.68 -47.23 -33.92
CA LYS A 429 17.95 -47.81 -35.27
C LYS A 429 18.97 -48.94 -35.23
N ASN A 430 19.97 -48.85 -34.37
CA ASN A 430 21.13 -49.77 -34.31
C ASN A 430 21.35 -50.30 -32.87
N PRO A 431 20.40 -50.98 -32.26
CA PRO A 431 20.47 -51.39 -30.86
C PRO A 431 21.72 -52.23 -30.55
N GLN A 432 22.15 -53.05 -31.48
CA GLN A 432 23.33 -53.92 -31.33
C GLN A 432 24.66 -53.18 -31.10
N LYS A 433 24.73 -51.88 -31.39
CA LYS A 433 25.91 -51.03 -31.07
C LYS A 433 25.98 -50.68 -29.58
N TYR A 434 24.87 -50.79 -28.86
CA TYR A 434 24.67 -50.30 -27.50
C TYR A 434 24.36 -51.41 -26.49
N GLU A 435 24.14 -52.64 -26.99
CA GLU A 435 24.06 -53.86 -26.17
C GLU A 435 25.49 -54.24 -25.76
N LYS A 436 25.80 -54.16 -24.45
CA LYS A 436 27.03 -54.67 -23.85
C LYS A 436 26.77 -55.96 -23.15
#